data_b1d98c7ad251645da49bd2d9b09bf734
#
_entry.id   b1d98c7ad251645da49bd2d9b09bf734
#
_cell.length_a   1.000
_cell.length_b   1.000
_cell.length_c   1.000
_cell.angle_alpha   90.00
_cell.angle_beta   90.00
_cell.angle_gamma   90.00
#
_symmetry.space_group_name_H-M   'P 1'
#
loop_
_entity.id
_entity.type
_entity.pdbx_description
1 polymer ?
#
loop_
_entity_poly.entity_id
_entity_poly.type
_entity_poly.pdbx_seq_one_letter_code
_entity_poly.pdbx_strand_id
1 'polypeptide(L)' 'MAGLPQKLGENVRAARNERGWTQEELSARTKLAVVQISRIERGKREIRLGTLIRLLDGLEVAPDVLLDGLYKRRTRR' A
#
# COMPACT_ATOMS: atom_id res chain seq x y z
N MET A 1 -14.52 -7.55 1.46
CA MET A 1 -15.06 -6.50 0.65
C MET A 1 -14.33 -6.39 -0.66
N ALA A 2 -15.09 -6.47 -1.71
CA ALA A 2 -14.52 -6.34 -3.04
C ALA A 2 -13.95 -4.93 -3.17
N GLY A 3 -12.80 -4.79 -3.68
CA GLY A 3 -12.20 -3.49 -3.91
C GLY A 3 -11.17 -3.06 -2.88
N LEU A 4 -11.13 -3.69 -1.70
CA LEU A 4 -10.12 -3.31 -0.71
C LEU A 4 -8.70 -3.52 -1.22
N PRO A 5 -8.36 -4.71 -1.75
CA PRO A 5 -7.00 -4.91 -2.24
C PRO A 5 -6.67 -3.99 -3.40
N GLN A 6 -7.65 -3.73 -4.28
CA GLN A 6 -7.43 -2.86 -5.43
C GLN A 6 -7.15 -1.44 -4.99
N LYS A 7 -7.94 -0.94 -4.05
CA LYS A 7 -7.75 0.43 -3.59
C LYS A 7 -6.43 0.60 -2.85
N LEU A 8 -6.10 -0.38 -2.01
CA LEU A 8 -4.81 -0.34 -1.32
C LEU A 8 -3.67 -0.36 -2.34
N GLY A 9 -3.77 -1.21 -3.35
CA GLY A 9 -2.73 -1.30 -4.37
C GLY A 9 -2.54 0.01 -5.10
N GLU A 10 -3.64 0.69 -5.42
CA GLU A 10 -3.57 2.01 -6.04
C GLU A 10 -2.86 3.01 -5.14
N ASN A 11 -3.17 2.97 -3.85
CA ASN A 11 -2.56 3.90 -2.90
C ASN A 11 -1.06 3.65 -2.76
N VAL A 12 -0.67 2.38 -2.72
CA VAL A 12 0.75 2.01 -2.66
C VAL A 12 1.47 2.51 -3.90
N ARG A 13 0.89 2.25 -5.07
CA ARG A 13 1.49 2.66 -6.32
C ARG A 13 1.61 4.18 -6.40
N ALA A 14 0.57 4.89 -5.99
CA ALA A 14 0.59 6.35 -6.01
C ALA A 14 1.69 6.89 -5.11
N ALA A 15 1.81 6.34 -3.91
CA ALA A 15 2.84 6.78 -2.97
C ALA A 15 4.24 6.50 -3.52
N ARG A 16 4.41 5.33 -4.15
CA ARG A 16 5.68 4.98 -4.77
C ARG A 16 6.03 5.94 -5.91
N ASN A 17 5.04 6.19 -6.76
CA ASN A 17 5.26 7.07 -7.93
C ASN A 17 5.55 8.51 -7.50
N GLU A 18 4.92 8.95 -6.44
CA GLU A 18 5.19 10.28 -5.90
C GLU A 18 6.64 10.46 -5.52
N ARG A 19 7.27 9.38 -5.08
CA ARG A 19 8.67 9.40 -4.69
C ARG A 19 9.61 9.15 -5.85
N GLY A 20 9.06 8.86 -7.03
CA GLY A 20 9.86 8.54 -8.20
C GLY A 20 10.57 7.22 -8.11
N TRP A 21 10.05 6.29 -7.31
CA TRP A 21 10.71 5.00 -7.07
C TRP A 21 10.17 3.93 -8.01
N THR A 22 11.07 3.03 -8.41
CA THR A 22 10.68 1.81 -9.10
C THR A 22 10.18 0.80 -8.07
N GLN A 23 9.58 -0.28 -8.57
CA GLN A 23 9.19 -1.37 -7.67
C GLN A 23 10.41 -1.99 -7.00
N GLU A 24 11.53 -2.03 -7.69
CA GLU A 24 12.79 -2.53 -7.11
C GLU A 24 13.24 -1.66 -5.95
N GLU A 25 13.12 -0.35 -6.10
CA GLU A 25 13.50 0.55 -5.03
C GLU A 25 12.58 0.40 -3.83
N LEU A 26 11.29 0.24 -4.07
CA LEU A 26 10.36 0.00 -2.98
C LEU A 26 10.65 -1.34 -2.30
N SER A 27 11.01 -2.35 -3.08
CA SER A 27 11.41 -3.65 -2.55
C SER A 27 12.58 -3.50 -1.57
N ALA A 28 13.60 -2.74 -1.96
CA ALA A 28 14.76 -2.53 -1.09
C ALA A 28 14.38 -1.84 0.21
N ARG A 29 13.43 -0.92 0.16
CA ARG A 29 13.06 -0.15 1.34
C ARG A 29 12.10 -0.88 2.28
N THR A 30 11.34 -1.81 1.75
CA THR A 30 10.32 -2.52 2.54
C THR A 30 10.75 -3.93 2.91
N LYS A 31 11.77 -4.45 2.23
CA LYS A 31 12.21 -5.85 2.35
C LYS A 31 11.13 -6.82 1.87
N LEU A 32 10.25 -6.34 1.00
CA LEU A 32 9.28 -7.19 0.32
C LEU A 32 9.83 -7.51 -1.06
N ALA A 33 9.55 -8.71 -1.56
CA ALA A 33 10.00 -9.08 -2.89
C ALA A 33 9.30 -8.23 -3.95
N VAL A 34 9.98 -7.97 -5.05
CA VAL A 34 9.41 -7.19 -6.16
C VAL A 34 8.11 -7.84 -6.64
N VAL A 35 8.09 -9.16 -6.75
CA VAL A 35 6.90 -9.87 -7.20
C VAL A 35 5.74 -9.66 -6.23
N GLN A 36 6.04 -9.56 -4.94
CA GLN A 36 5.05 -9.31 -3.93
C GLN A 36 4.48 -7.89 -4.07
N ILE A 37 5.37 -6.92 -4.27
CA ILE A 37 4.95 -5.53 -4.50
C ILE A 37 4.09 -5.43 -5.74
N SER A 38 4.48 -6.09 -6.80
CA SER A 38 3.69 -6.10 -8.03
C SER A 38 2.29 -6.64 -7.79
N ARG A 39 2.17 -7.72 -7.04
CA ARG A 39 0.86 -8.29 -6.71
C ARG A 39 0.03 -7.35 -5.87
N ILE A 40 0.66 -6.70 -4.91
CA ILE A 40 -0.03 -5.74 -4.05
C ILE A 40 -0.58 -4.59 -4.89
N GLU A 41 0.25 -4.03 -5.76
CA GLU A 41 -0.17 -2.89 -6.58
C GLU A 41 -1.27 -3.27 -7.56
N ARG A 42 -1.33 -4.53 -7.97
CA ARG A 42 -2.39 -5.00 -8.86
C ARG A 42 -3.64 -5.44 -8.11
N GLY A 43 -3.61 -5.40 -6.78
CA GLY A 43 -4.79 -5.71 -6.00
C GLY A 43 -5.21 -7.16 -6.05
N LYS A 44 -4.24 -8.08 -6.13
CA LYS A 44 -4.56 -9.49 -6.28
C LYS A 44 -5.09 -10.14 -5.01
N ARG A 45 -4.65 -9.67 -3.85
CA ARG A 45 -5.03 -10.24 -2.57
C ARG A 45 -4.96 -9.21 -1.48
N GLU A 46 -5.66 -9.49 -0.41
CA GLU A 46 -5.45 -8.73 0.82
C GLU A 46 -4.08 -9.07 1.37
N ILE A 47 -3.50 -8.13 2.09
CA ILE A 47 -2.17 -8.30 2.64
C ILE A 47 -2.24 -8.50 4.14
N ARG A 48 -1.20 -9.08 4.68
CA ARG A 48 -1.08 -9.23 6.13
C ARG A 48 -0.74 -7.90 6.77
N LEU A 49 -1.11 -7.78 8.02
CA LEU A 49 -0.82 -6.56 8.76
C LEU A 49 0.68 -6.25 8.76
N GLY A 50 1.52 -7.27 8.94
CA GLY A 50 2.97 -7.05 8.92
C GLY A 50 3.45 -6.48 7.60
N THR A 51 2.86 -6.94 6.50
CA THR A 51 3.20 -6.39 5.19
C THR A 51 2.80 -4.92 5.09
N LEU A 52 1.62 -4.59 5.61
CA LEU A 52 1.17 -3.20 5.63
C LEU A 52 2.15 -2.32 6.42
N ILE A 53 2.60 -2.79 7.56
CA ILE A 53 3.54 -2.04 8.39
C ILE A 53 4.85 -1.80 7.63
N ARG A 54 5.34 -2.84 6.92
CA ARG A 54 6.55 -2.67 6.13
C ARG A 54 6.37 -1.65 5.01
N LEU A 55 5.20 -1.62 4.40
CA LEU A 55 4.92 -0.62 3.37
C LEU A 55 4.90 0.79 3.95
N LEU A 56 4.24 0.94 5.08
CA LEU A 56 4.18 2.25 5.74
C LEU A 56 5.58 2.75 6.09
N ASP A 57 6.37 1.86 6.68
CA ASP A 57 7.70 2.22 7.10
C ASP A 57 8.60 2.53 5.90
N GLY A 58 8.58 1.68 4.89
CA GLY A 58 9.43 1.86 3.72
C GLY A 58 9.04 3.08 2.89
N LEU A 59 7.75 3.37 2.80
CA LEU A 59 7.26 4.55 2.09
C LEU A 59 7.34 5.81 2.96
N GLU A 60 7.48 5.63 4.27
CA GLU A 60 7.52 6.74 5.22
C GLU A 60 6.26 7.59 5.13
N VAL A 61 5.12 6.91 5.13
CA VAL A 61 3.82 7.58 5.08
C VAL A 61 3.00 7.17 6.29
N ALA A 62 2.06 8.03 6.64
CA ALA A 62 1.12 7.73 7.72
C ALA A 62 0.09 6.70 7.23
N PRO A 63 -0.49 5.93 8.17
CA PRO A 63 -1.46 4.91 7.76
C PRO A 63 -2.62 5.43 6.94
N ASP A 64 -3.09 6.64 7.21
CA ASP A 64 -4.23 7.17 6.47
C ASP A 64 -3.93 7.39 4.99
N VAL A 65 -2.65 7.54 4.62
CA VAL A 65 -2.28 7.67 3.22
C VAL A 65 -2.58 6.38 2.48
N LEU A 66 -2.17 5.25 3.03
CA LEU A 66 -2.40 3.96 2.37
C LEU A 66 -3.82 3.46 2.53
N LEU A 67 -4.50 3.87 3.59
CA LEU A 67 -5.87 3.41 3.85
C LEU A 67 -6.91 4.35 3.27
N ASP A 68 -6.49 5.39 2.58
CA ASP A 68 -7.41 6.35 2.00
C ASP A 68 -8.36 5.67 1.03
N GLY A 69 -9.66 5.88 1.25
CA GLY A 69 -10.67 5.32 0.37
C GLY A 69 -11.00 3.86 0.62
N LEU A 70 -10.32 3.20 1.57
CA LEU A 70 -10.62 1.80 1.85
C LEU A 70 -11.85 1.64 2.72
N TYR A 71 -12.17 2.64 3.49
CA TYR A 71 -13.37 2.60 4.31
C TYR A 71 -13.91 4.01 4.45
N LYS A 72 -15.18 4.08 4.82
CA LYS A 72 -15.81 5.35 5.03
C LYS A 72 -15.93 5.58 6.52
N ARG A 73 -15.25 6.63 6.97
CA ARG A 73 -15.26 6.94 8.38
C ARG A 73 -16.62 7.49 8.77
N ARG A 74 -17.19 6.93 9.84
CA ARG A 74 -18.45 7.41 10.33
C ARG A 74 -18.25 8.63 11.19
N THR A 75 -18.95 9.68 10.89
CA THR A 75 -18.86 10.91 11.67
C THR A 75 -19.86 10.86 12.82
N ARG A 76 -19.41 11.26 13.98
CA ARG A 76 -20.24 11.29 15.15
C ARG A 76 -20.36 12.71 15.66
N ARG A 77 -21.48 12.96 16.23
CA ARG A 77 -21.67 14.29 16.72
C ARG A 77 -21.97 14.35 18.10
#